data_8c0f86d20c1c102719f69939552c39e4
#
_entry.id   8c0f86d20c1c102719f69939552c39e4
#
_cell.length_a   1.000
_cell.length_b   1.000
_cell.length_c   1.000
_cell.angle_alpha   90.00
_cell.angle_beta   90.00
_cell.angle_gamma   90.00
#
_symmetry.space_group_name_H-M   'P 1'
#
loop_
_entity.id
_entity.type
_entity.pdbx_description
1 polymer ?
#
loop_
_entity_poly.entity_id
_entity_poly.type
_entity_poly.pdbx_seq_one_letter_code
_entity_poly.pdbx_strand_id
1 'polypeptide(L)'
;RDIFLSSNIRPKMAASGVCFSRSCILILSIIFLYVDCFRKDLFSTKTSYHWIYDLDQHVPQDEYMKTEISGQSCQAIHTSALIRHGARYPSLKDIRRMSELHRKLLRYKVDKKLNFLTNWKNPYPEAEEMGLVKLGEVEQYQLGLRIRRKLFSLFDNNIGNVRFVSSSTSRTKNSLQAFYKGFNGNVDEGSNVQHDIDDEILRFHTKCKRFLESVENNKTHLKEYRKFKSESHAVNLAAAVAKRLEVNDLNITTGI
;
A
#
# COMPACT_ATOMS: atom_id res chain seq x y z
N ARG A 1 -1.71 -10.80 -9.26
CA ARG A 1 -2.60 -11.89 -8.80
C ARG A 1 -2.25 -12.12 -7.36
N ASP A 2 -3.10 -11.61 -6.50
CA ASP A 2 -2.97 -11.68 -5.05
C ASP A 2 -3.50 -13.02 -4.59
N ILE A 3 -2.70 -13.72 -3.77
CA ILE A 3 -3.17 -14.94 -3.11
C ILE A 3 -3.93 -14.49 -1.86
N PHE A 4 -5.26 -14.54 -1.92
CA PHE A 4 -6.15 -14.41 -0.77
C PHE A 4 -6.23 -15.74 -0.02
N LEU A 5 -5.74 -15.78 1.21
CA LEU A 5 -6.09 -16.83 2.18
C LEU A 5 -7.11 -16.24 3.15
N SER A 6 -8.39 -16.61 2.98
CA SER A 6 -9.49 -16.30 3.89
C SER A 6 -9.60 -17.38 4.95
N SER A 7 -9.30 -17.06 6.20
CA SER A 7 -9.67 -17.87 7.36
C SER A 7 -10.84 -17.22 8.09
N ASN A 8 -12.04 -17.77 7.92
CA ASN A 8 -13.23 -17.44 8.70
C ASN A 8 -13.13 -18.09 10.09
N ILE A 9 -12.75 -17.33 11.10
CA ILE A 9 -12.93 -17.72 12.51
C ILE A 9 -14.12 -16.92 13.06
N ARG A 10 -15.26 -17.58 13.25
CA ARG A 10 -16.39 -17.04 14.03
C ARG A 10 -16.18 -17.37 15.50
N PRO A 11 -16.19 -16.40 16.43
CA PRO A 11 -16.20 -16.71 17.84
C PRO A 11 -17.60 -17.20 18.24
N LYS A 12 -17.68 -18.35 18.92
CA LYS A 12 -18.90 -18.83 19.61
C LYS A 12 -19.10 -17.98 20.86
N MET A 13 -20.14 -17.15 20.87
CA MET A 13 -20.60 -16.52 22.11
C MET A 13 -21.47 -17.49 22.91
N ALA A 14 -21.05 -17.77 24.14
CA ALA A 14 -21.88 -18.42 25.13
C ALA A 14 -22.87 -17.40 25.72
N ALA A 15 -24.18 -17.69 25.65
CA ALA A 15 -25.21 -16.85 26.21
C ALA A 15 -25.32 -17.10 27.71
N SER A 16 -24.81 -16.18 28.54
CA SER A 16 -25.19 -16.03 29.93
C SER A 16 -26.15 -14.84 30.03
N GLY A 17 -27.39 -15.11 30.43
CA GLY A 17 -28.40 -14.08 30.57
C GLY A 17 -28.11 -13.12 31.73
N VAL A 18 -27.76 -11.89 31.40
CA VAL A 18 -27.69 -10.76 32.35
C VAL A 18 -28.80 -9.78 32.00
N CYS A 19 -29.70 -9.55 32.95
CA CYS A 19 -30.78 -8.58 32.81
C CYS A 19 -30.22 -7.16 32.89
N PHE A 20 -30.12 -6.45 31.76
CA PHE A 20 -29.66 -5.06 31.71
C PHE A 20 -30.81 -4.07 31.86
N SER A 21 -30.67 -3.07 32.74
CA SER A 21 -31.61 -1.98 32.87
C SER A 21 -31.68 -1.15 31.58
N ARG A 22 -32.83 -0.48 31.31
CA ARG A 22 -33.03 0.34 30.10
C ARG A 22 -31.95 1.43 29.89
N SER A 23 -31.33 1.91 30.96
CA SER A 23 -30.22 2.89 30.91
C SER A 23 -28.91 2.28 30.36
N CYS A 24 -28.61 1.01 30.66
CA CYS A 24 -27.44 0.31 30.11
C CYS A 24 -27.56 0.06 28.61
N ILE A 25 -28.78 -0.18 28.11
CA ILE A 25 -29.02 -0.41 26.67
C ILE A 25 -28.76 0.89 25.88
N LEU A 26 -29.15 2.04 26.43
CA LEU A 26 -28.88 3.36 25.81
C LEU A 26 -27.37 3.69 25.78
N ILE A 27 -26.64 3.39 26.84
CA ILE A 27 -25.20 3.60 26.90
C ILE A 27 -24.48 2.66 25.93
N LEU A 28 -24.88 1.39 25.86
CA LEU A 28 -24.33 0.43 24.89
C LEU A 28 -24.62 0.81 23.43
N SER A 29 -25.82 1.34 23.12
CA SER A 29 -26.13 1.83 21.77
C SER A 29 -25.34 3.09 21.41
N ILE A 30 -25.06 3.97 22.34
CA ILE A 30 -24.19 5.13 22.13
C ILE A 30 -22.74 4.68 21.94
N ILE A 31 -22.26 3.69 22.69
CA ILE A 31 -20.91 3.11 22.50
C ILE A 31 -20.83 2.40 21.15
N PHE A 32 -21.86 1.67 20.72
CA PHE A 32 -21.90 1.04 19.39
C PHE A 32 -21.90 2.09 18.25
N LEU A 33 -22.62 3.18 18.40
CA LEU A 33 -22.58 4.30 17.43
C LEU A 33 -21.22 5.01 17.40
N TYR A 34 -20.49 5.05 18.52
CA TYR A 34 -19.13 5.59 18.58
C TYR A 34 -18.07 4.65 18.02
N VAL A 35 -18.27 3.33 18.15
CA VAL A 35 -17.33 2.32 17.62
C VAL A 35 -17.39 2.24 16.09
N ASP A 36 -18.55 2.44 15.46
CA ASP A 36 -18.66 2.52 13.99
C ASP A 36 -18.01 3.79 13.38
N CYS A 37 -17.74 4.82 14.17
CA CYS A 37 -17.10 6.05 13.70
C CYS A 37 -15.57 5.88 13.47
N PHE A 38 -14.97 4.79 13.90
CA PHE A 38 -13.56 4.42 13.67
C PHE A 38 -13.38 3.31 12.64
N ARG A 39 -14.30 3.15 11.71
CA ARG A 39 -14.05 2.30 10.55
C ARG A 39 -12.91 2.92 9.76
N LYS A 40 -11.71 2.36 9.92
CA LYS A 40 -10.55 2.74 9.12
C LYS A 40 -10.88 2.41 7.66
N ASP A 41 -11.23 3.43 6.89
CA ASP A 41 -11.48 3.25 5.47
C ASP A 41 -10.21 2.75 4.80
N LEU A 42 -10.28 1.60 4.18
CA LEU A 42 -9.16 0.99 3.50
C LEU A 42 -9.16 1.43 2.05
N PHE A 43 -8.15 2.19 1.66
CA PHE A 43 -8.02 2.79 0.33
C PHE A 43 -7.03 2.01 -0.56
N SER A 44 -7.04 0.68 -0.49
CA SER A 44 -6.18 -0.18 -1.30
C SER A 44 -4.70 0.23 -1.17
N THR A 45 -4.02 0.51 -2.28
CA THR A 45 -2.59 0.90 -2.30
C THR A 45 -2.30 2.27 -1.64
N LYS A 46 -3.30 3.02 -1.22
CA LYS A 46 -3.15 4.29 -0.49
C LYS A 46 -3.24 4.11 1.03
N THR A 47 -3.64 2.94 1.50
CA THR A 47 -3.65 2.60 2.91
C THR A 47 -2.26 2.13 3.33
N SER A 48 -1.70 2.71 4.35
CA SER A 48 -0.40 2.29 4.85
C SER A 48 -0.48 0.99 5.65
N TYR A 49 0.58 0.20 5.63
CA TYR A 49 0.61 -1.11 6.30
C TYR A 49 0.34 -1.04 7.80
N HIS A 50 0.83 -0.03 8.50
CA HIS A 50 0.60 0.12 9.94
C HIS A 50 -0.85 0.44 10.34
N TRP A 51 -1.72 0.76 9.36
CA TRP A 51 -3.15 0.89 9.62
C TRP A 51 -3.87 -0.45 9.65
N ILE A 52 -3.31 -1.45 8.97
CA ILE A 52 -3.92 -2.78 8.83
C ILE A 52 -3.27 -3.76 9.79
N TYR A 53 -1.95 -3.70 9.85
CA TYR A 53 -1.15 -4.57 10.70
C TYR A 53 -0.63 -3.77 11.89
N ASP A 54 -0.90 -4.26 13.08
CA ASP A 54 -0.17 -3.85 14.25
C ASP A 54 1.27 -4.32 14.05
N LEU A 55 2.16 -3.40 13.72
CA LEU A 55 3.57 -3.71 13.43
C LEU A 55 4.33 -4.20 14.67
N ASP A 56 3.76 -3.95 15.85
CA ASP A 56 4.28 -4.39 17.14
C ASP A 56 3.75 -5.78 17.55
N GLN A 57 2.81 -6.36 16.78
CA GLN A 57 2.36 -7.72 17.05
C GLN A 57 3.53 -8.70 16.97
N HIS A 58 3.60 -9.51 18.01
CA HIS A 58 4.55 -10.62 18.04
C HIS A 58 4.26 -11.59 16.90
N VAL A 59 5.13 -11.59 15.89
CA VAL A 59 5.07 -12.54 14.78
C VAL A 59 5.65 -13.87 15.27
N PRO A 60 4.88 -14.97 15.29
CA PRO A 60 5.40 -16.27 15.69
C PRO A 60 6.60 -16.67 14.82
N GLN A 61 7.62 -17.24 15.47
CA GLN A 61 8.75 -17.80 14.75
C GLN A 61 8.30 -19.05 14.00
N ASP A 62 8.80 -19.23 12.78
CA ASP A 62 8.51 -20.38 11.94
C ASP A 62 7.03 -20.62 11.59
N GLU A 63 6.18 -19.57 11.67
CA GLU A 63 4.74 -19.69 11.35
C GLU A 63 4.50 -20.31 9.95
N TYR A 64 5.39 -20.04 8.98
CA TYR A 64 5.26 -20.53 7.60
C TYR A 64 6.13 -21.75 7.29
N MET A 65 6.86 -22.27 8.28
CA MET A 65 7.73 -23.44 8.06
C MET A 65 6.96 -24.74 7.91
N LYS A 66 5.80 -24.84 8.55
CA LYS A 66 4.97 -26.05 8.53
C LYS A 66 3.54 -25.72 8.16
N THR A 67 2.96 -26.51 7.32
CA THR A 67 1.53 -26.45 6.97
C THR A 67 0.99 -27.85 6.74
N GLU A 68 -0.34 -28.00 6.87
CA GLU A 68 -1.03 -29.23 6.53
C GLU A 68 -1.76 -29.06 5.20
N ILE A 69 -1.49 -29.93 4.26
CA ILE A 69 -2.17 -30.01 2.96
C ILE A 69 -2.75 -31.39 2.80
N SER A 70 -4.08 -31.48 2.71
CA SER A 70 -4.81 -32.75 2.55
C SER A 70 -4.45 -33.82 3.61
N GLY A 71 -4.27 -33.39 4.88
CA GLY A 71 -3.90 -34.28 5.99
C GLY A 71 -2.43 -34.70 6.06
N GLN A 72 -1.59 -34.14 5.18
CA GLN A 72 -0.14 -34.38 5.19
C GLN A 72 0.59 -33.14 5.72
N SER A 73 1.53 -33.36 6.64
CA SER A 73 2.42 -32.30 7.13
C SER A 73 3.45 -31.97 6.05
N CYS A 74 3.50 -30.71 5.66
CA CYS A 74 4.48 -30.18 4.69
C CYS A 74 5.44 -29.20 5.38
N GLN A 75 6.71 -29.23 4.99
CA GLN A 75 7.73 -28.30 5.45
C GLN A 75 8.21 -27.42 4.31
N ALA A 76 8.41 -26.12 4.58
CA ALA A 76 8.98 -25.18 3.62
C ALA A 76 10.47 -25.53 3.36
N ILE A 77 10.83 -25.71 2.10
CA ILE A 77 12.20 -26.02 1.66
C ILE A 77 12.79 -24.90 0.80
N HIS A 78 11.97 -24.00 0.30
CA HIS A 78 12.36 -22.87 -0.54
C HIS A 78 11.35 -21.74 -0.44
N THR A 79 11.81 -20.52 -0.64
CA THR A 79 10.94 -19.35 -0.78
C THR A 79 11.41 -18.46 -1.93
N SER A 80 10.46 -17.90 -2.67
CA SER A 80 10.70 -16.85 -3.65
C SER A 80 9.74 -15.70 -3.39
N ALA A 81 10.26 -14.48 -3.30
CA ALA A 81 9.48 -13.31 -2.98
C ALA A 81 9.66 -12.21 -4.04
N LEU A 82 8.55 -11.75 -4.63
CA LEU A 82 8.53 -10.56 -5.47
C LEU A 82 7.93 -9.41 -4.68
N ILE A 83 8.77 -8.42 -4.33
CA ILE A 83 8.43 -7.34 -3.42
C ILE A 83 8.42 -6.03 -4.18
N ARG A 84 7.35 -5.24 -4.04
CA ARG A 84 7.30 -3.88 -4.56
C ARG A 84 8.14 -2.95 -3.68
N HIS A 85 8.72 -1.90 -4.27
CA HIS A 85 9.37 -0.84 -3.49
C HIS A 85 8.41 -0.25 -2.44
N GLY A 86 8.92 0.26 -1.34
CA GLY A 86 8.18 0.94 -0.28
C GLY A 86 7.50 2.22 -0.76
N ALA A 87 6.78 2.91 0.13
CA ALA A 87 6.17 4.19 -0.17
C ALA A 87 7.20 5.17 -0.74
N ARG A 88 6.78 5.92 -1.75
CA ARG A 88 7.65 6.84 -2.49
C ARG A 88 6.98 8.17 -2.75
N TYR A 89 7.77 9.19 -3.07
CA TYR A 89 7.27 10.45 -3.56
C TYR A 89 6.50 10.30 -4.89
N PRO A 90 5.54 11.18 -5.18
CA PRO A 90 4.85 11.23 -6.46
C PRO A 90 5.81 11.49 -7.63
N SER A 91 5.36 11.28 -8.85
CA SER A 91 6.09 11.73 -10.04
C SER A 91 6.09 13.25 -10.13
N LEU A 92 7.09 13.83 -10.81
CA LEU A 92 7.16 15.28 -11.07
C LEU A 92 5.86 15.79 -11.69
N LYS A 93 5.29 15.03 -12.63
CA LYS A 93 4.02 15.35 -13.26
C LYS A 93 2.87 15.46 -12.23
N ASP A 94 2.81 14.56 -11.28
CA ASP A 94 1.77 14.56 -10.25
C ASP A 94 1.99 15.67 -9.22
N ILE A 95 3.24 15.93 -8.82
CA ILE A 95 3.61 17.05 -7.95
C ILE A 95 3.14 18.38 -8.56
N ARG A 96 3.44 18.60 -9.83
CA ARG A 96 3.04 19.81 -10.54
C ARG A 96 1.53 19.91 -10.73
N ARG A 97 0.85 18.80 -11.02
CA ARG A 97 -0.62 18.74 -11.12
C ARG A 97 -1.30 19.09 -9.80
N MET A 98 -0.78 18.60 -8.67
CA MET A 98 -1.32 18.95 -7.35
C MET A 98 -1.19 20.45 -7.08
N SER A 99 -0.03 21.04 -7.37
CA SER A 99 0.20 22.48 -7.24
C SER A 99 -0.70 23.31 -8.17
N GLU A 100 -0.89 22.84 -9.39
CA GLU A 100 -1.79 23.50 -10.35
C GLU A 100 -3.25 23.43 -9.91
N LEU A 101 -3.71 22.26 -9.46
CA LEU A 101 -5.06 22.10 -8.93
C LEU A 101 -5.30 23.03 -7.74
N HIS A 102 -4.37 23.07 -6.78
CA HIS A 102 -4.44 23.98 -5.66
C HIS A 102 -4.57 25.44 -6.08
N ARG A 103 -3.74 25.90 -7.01
CA ARG A 103 -3.79 27.25 -7.57
C ARG A 103 -5.12 27.55 -8.27
N LYS A 104 -5.73 26.57 -8.92
CA LYS A 104 -7.06 26.70 -9.51
C LYS A 104 -8.13 26.81 -8.44
N LEU A 105 -8.09 25.97 -7.40
CA LEU A 105 -9.05 26.00 -6.28
C LEU A 105 -9.03 27.33 -5.51
N LEU A 106 -7.89 27.97 -5.35
CA LEU A 106 -7.78 29.28 -4.69
C LEU A 106 -8.51 30.42 -5.41
N ARG A 107 -8.92 30.23 -6.66
CA ARG A 107 -9.72 31.22 -7.42
C ARG A 107 -11.21 31.16 -7.08
N TYR A 108 -11.65 30.08 -6.41
CA TYR A 108 -13.04 29.88 -6.04
C TYR A 108 -13.24 30.25 -4.56
N LYS A 109 -14.44 30.72 -4.24
CA LYS A 109 -14.85 30.92 -2.85
C LYS A 109 -15.21 29.55 -2.27
N VAL A 110 -14.22 28.89 -1.67
CA VAL A 110 -14.38 27.54 -1.10
C VAL A 110 -15.15 27.62 0.23
N ASP A 111 -15.98 26.60 0.52
CA ASP A 111 -16.69 26.46 1.81
C ASP A 111 -15.72 26.64 2.98
N LYS A 112 -16.19 27.31 4.05
CA LYS A 112 -15.43 27.51 5.31
C LYS A 112 -14.84 26.21 5.87
N LYS A 113 -15.50 25.08 5.67
CA LYS A 113 -15.01 23.76 6.07
C LYS A 113 -13.74 23.33 5.35
N LEU A 114 -13.42 23.96 4.23
CA LEU A 114 -12.27 23.69 3.40
C LEU A 114 -11.18 24.77 3.48
N ASN A 115 -11.26 25.63 4.51
CA ASN A 115 -10.28 26.70 4.74
C ASN A 115 -8.82 26.20 4.83
N PHE A 116 -8.62 24.93 5.18
CA PHE A 116 -7.28 24.32 5.16
C PHE A 116 -6.63 24.41 3.76
N LEU A 117 -7.42 24.43 2.67
CA LEU A 117 -6.89 24.57 1.32
C LEU A 117 -6.22 25.93 1.09
N THR A 118 -6.63 26.96 1.79
CA THR A 118 -6.04 28.30 1.66
C THR A 118 -4.59 28.32 2.13
N ASN A 119 -4.30 27.56 3.18
CA ASN A 119 -2.97 27.49 3.80
C ASN A 119 -2.16 26.25 3.36
N TRP A 120 -2.77 25.39 2.54
CA TRP A 120 -2.08 24.18 2.07
C TRP A 120 -0.90 24.54 1.18
N LYS A 121 0.22 23.88 1.43
CA LYS A 121 1.42 23.94 0.59
C LYS A 121 1.71 22.53 0.11
N ASN A 122 2.15 22.39 -1.14
CA ASN A 122 2.55 21.09 -1.64
C ASN A 122 3.72 20.54 -0.81
N PRO A 123 3.54 19.43 -0.08
CA PRO A 123 4.59 18.89 0.79
C PRO A 123 5.65 18.08 0.02
N TYR A 124 5.50 17.93 -1.29
CA TYR A 124 6.37 17.09 -2.11
C TYR A 124 7.39 17.92 -2.88
N PRO A 125 8.69 17.87 -2.53
CA PRO A 125 9.73 18.59 -3.26
C PRO A 125 9.95 17.94 -4.63
N GLU A 126 10.08 18.77 -5.69
CA GLU A 126 10.31 18.28 -7.05
C GLU A 126 11.64 17.52 -7.19
N ALA A 127 12.65 17.92 -6.43
CA ALA A 127 13.98 17.30 -6.46
C ALA A 127 13.98 15.84 -5.96
N GLU A 128 12.98 15.44 -5.18
CA GLU A 128 12.86 14.10 -4.60
C GLU A 128 11.84 13.22 -5.35
N GLU A 129 11.43 13.64 -6.54
CA GLU A 129 10.45 12.91 -7.32
C GLU A 129 10.78 11.41 -7.44
N MET A 130 9.77 10.56 -7.30
CA MET A 130 9.89 9.09 -7.40
C MET A 130 10.86 8.45 -6.39
N GLY A 131 11.50 9.25 -5.51
CA GLY A 131 12.39 8.75 -4.45
C GLY A 131 11.63 8.01 -3.35
N LEU A 132 12.30 7.09 -2.67
CA LEU A 132 11.74 6.37 -1.51
C LEU A 132 11.58 7.36 -0.34
N VAL A 133 10.42 7.36 0.32
CA VAL A 133 10.21 8.17 1.53
C VAL A 133 10.59 7.37 2.78
N LYS A 134 10.81 8.05 3.90
CA LYS A 134 11.18 7.40 5.17
C LYS A 134 10.18 6.33 5.60
N LEU A 135 8.89 6.57 5.42
CA LEU A 135 7.85 5.55 5.65
C LEU A 135 8.11 4.29 4.81
N GLY A 136 8.48 4.45 3.54
CA GLY A 136 8.79 3.32 2.66
C GLY A 136 10.01 2.51 3.12
N GLU A 137 11.01 3.16 3.70
CA GLU A 137 12.14 2.44 4.32
C GLU A 137 11.67 1.60 5.52
N VAL A 138 10.87 2.20 6.41
CA VAL A 138 10.30 1.49 7.57
C VAL A 138 9.43 0.31 7.14
N GLU A 139 8.57 0.49 6.13
CA GLU A 139 7.73 -0.58 5.57
C GLU A 139 8.57 -1.77 5.11
N GLN A 140 9.65 -1.50 4.38
CA GLN A 140 10.54 -2.55 3.85
C GLN A 140 11.36 -3.22 4.95
N TYR A 141 11.87 -2.45 5.91
CA TYR A 141 12.56 -3.00 7.08
C TYR A 141 11.66 -3.97 7.87
N GLN A 142 10.45 -3.55 8.18
CA GLN A 142 9.47 -4.35 8.91
C GLN A 142 9.06 -5.61 8.11
N LEU A 143 8.95 -5.51 6.80
CA LEU A 143 8.67 -6.66 5.95
C LEU A 143 9.80 -7.69 6.00
N GLY A 144 11.05 -7.24 5.92
CA GLY A 144 12.23 -8.10 6.04
C GLY A 144 12.26 -8.84 7.38
N LEU A 145 12.03 -8.11 8.46
CA LEU A 145 11.96 -8.67 9.82
C LEU A 145 10.87 -9.75 9.96
N ARG A 146 9.67 -9.48 9.41
CA ARG A 146 8.56 -10.44 9.44
C ARG A 146 8.87 -11.70 8.63
N ILE A 147 9.39 -11.57 7.43
CA ILE A 147 9.72 -12.72 6.58
C ILE A 147 10.81 -13.57 7.25
N ARG A 148 11.84 -12.93 7.80
CA ARG A 148 12.89 -13.64 8.53
C ARG A 148 12.32 -14.44 9.69
N ARG A 149 11.43 -13.86 10.50
CA ARG A 149 10.82 -14.56 11.64
C ARG A 149 9.90 -15.70 11.22
N LYS A 150 9.05 -15.49 10.25
CA LYS A 150 8.07 -16.50 9.80
C LYS A 150 8.69 -17.73 9.13
N LEU A 151 9.92 -17.60 8.64
CA LEU A 151 10.67 -18.65 7.97
C LEU A 151 12.07 -18.80 8.60
N PHE A 152 12.16 -18.61 9.92
CA PHE A 152 13.44 -18.54 10.64
C PHE A 152 14.32 -19.76 10.36
N SER A 153 13.81 -20.97 10.57
CA SER A 153 14.56 -22.21 10.39
C SER A 153 14.99 -22.44 8.93
N LEU A 154 14.26 -21.87 7.94
CA LEU A 154 14.67 -21.96 6.53
C LEU A 154 15.96 -21.17 6.27
N PHE A 155 16.16 -20.06 6.99
CA PHE A 155 17.27 -19.13 6.78
C PHE A 155 18.40 -19.27 7.79
N ASP A 156 18.18 -19.89 8.95
CA ASP A 156 19.10 -19.88 10.10
C ASP A 156 20.50 -20.36 9.73
N ASN A 157 20.58 -21.46 8.97
CA ASN A 157 21.84 -22.02 8.52
C ASN A 157 22.17 -21.73 7.06
N ASN A 158 21.36 -20.92 6.36
CA ASN A 158 21.39 -20.77 4.91
C ASN A 158 21.34 -19.31 4.41
N ILE A 159 21.67 -18.34 5.26
CA ILE A 159 21.65 -16.93 4.84
C ILE A 159 22.55 -16.67 3.63
N GLY A 160 23.69 -17.35 3.53
CA GLY A 160 24.58 -17.25 2.37
C GLY A 160 23.98 -17.72 1.04
N ASN A 161 22.87 -18.48 1.10
CA ASN A 161 22.17 -18.96 -0.10
C ASN A 161 21.00 -18.07 -0.53
N VAL A 162 20.79 -16.94 0.14
CA VAL A 162 19.72 -16.00 -0.21
C VAL A 162 20.23 -15.04 -1.27
N ARG A 163 19.63 -15.08 -2.46
CA ARG A 163 19.93 -14.15 -3.55
C ARG A 163 19.02 -12.95 -3.48
N PHE A 164 19.60 -11.76 -3.43
CA PHE A 164 18.89 -10.49 -3.48
C PHE A 164 19.05 -9.86 -4.85
N VAL A 165 17.94 -9.42 -5.44
CA VAL A 165 17.92 -8.82 -6.77
C VAL A 165 17.07 -7.55 -6.74
N SER A 166 17.54 -6.47 -7.34
CA SER A 166 16.77 -5.24 -7.52
C SER A 166 16.74 -4.79 -8.97
N SER A 167 15.83 -3.89 -9.31
CA SER A 167 15.97 -3.11 -10.54
C SER A 167 16.98 -1.97 -10.35
N SER A 168 17.38 -1.34 -11.45
CA SER A 168 18.39 -0.26 -11.43
C SER A 168 17.93 1.04 -10.76
N THR A 169 16.63 1.21 -10.47
CA THR A 169 16.10 2.47 -9.92
C THR A 169 16.52 2.67 -8.44
N SER A 170 16.80 3.92 -8.05
CA SER A 170 17.22 4.24 -6.68
C SER A 170 16.25 3.76 -5.62
N ARG A 171 14.93 3.98 -5.82
CA ARG A 171 13.90 3.56 -4.88
C ARG A 171 13.86 2.05 -4.63
N THR A 172 14.14 1.21 -5.65
CA THR A 172 14.17 -0.25 -5.48
C THR A 172 15.44 -0.71 -4.78
N LYS A 173 16.58 -0.09 -5.09
CA LYS A 173 17.84 -0.35 -4.37
C LYS A 173 17.71 0.02 -2.89
N ASN A 174 17.18 1.21 -2.59
CA ASN A 174 16.97 1.66 -1.22
C ASN A 174 15.94 0.79 -0.48
N SER A 175 14.89 0.34 -1.17
CA SER A 175 13.91 -0.60 -0.61
C SER A 175 14.55 -1.94 -0.27
N LEU A 176 15.38 -2.48 -1.15
CA LEU A 176 16.10 -3.72 -0.90
C LEU A 176 17.07 -3.56 0.26
N GLN A 177 17.78 -2.45 0.36
CA GLN A 177 18.69 -2.16 1.46
C GLN A 177 17.94 -2.11 2.80
N ALA A 178 16.80 -1.44 2.86
CA ALA A 178 15.95 -1.38 4.05
C ALA A 178 15.39 -2.76 4.42
N PHE A 179 14.91 -3.52 3.44
CA PHE A 179 14.46 -4.89 3.62
C PHE A 179 15.56 -5.79 4.19
N TYR A 180 16.76 -5.73 3.61
CA TYR A 180 17.90 -6.53 4.05
C TYR A 180 18.29 -6.24 5.50
N LYS A 181 18.31 -4.97 5.91
CA LYS A 181 18.58 -4.59 7.30
C LYS A 181 17.58 -5.25 8.26
N GLY A 182 16.29 -5.25 7.93
CA GLY A 182 15.27 -5.94 8.73
C GLY A 182 15.42 -7.47 8.69
N PHE A 183 15.72 -8.03 7.52
CA PHE A 183 15.88 -9.46 7.33
C PHE A 183 17.11 -10.03 8.04
N ASN A 184 18.22 -9.31 8.04
CA ASN A 184 19.49 -9.80 8.62
C ASN A 184 19.68 -9.45 10.12
N GLY A 185 18.76 -8.64 10.69
CA GLY A 185 18.81 -8.24 12.10
C GLY A 185 20.04 -7.37 12.41
N ASN A 186 19.89 -6.08 12.48
CA ASN A 186 20.90 -5.09 12.91
C ASN A 186 22.32 -5.33 12.36
N VAL A 187 22.45 -5.28 11.05
CA VAL A 187 23.75 -5.14 10.40
C VAL A 187 24.21 -3.68 10.61
N ASP A 188 25.47 -3.48 10.94
CA ASP A 188 26.09 -2.17 11.15
C ASP A 188 25.61 -1.14 10.12
N GLU A 189 25.38 0.11 10.54
CA GLU A 189 24.82 1.18 9.72
C GLU A 189 25.54 1.44 8.40
N GLY A 190 26.75 0.92 8.23
CA GLY A 190 27.58 1.03 7.02
C GLY A 190 27.52 -0.14 6.03
N SER A 191 26.91 -1.29 6.41
CA SER A 191 26.92 -2.45 5.53
C SER A 191 25.88 -2.33 4.41
N ASN A 192 26.37 -2.22 3.18
CA ASN A 192 25.52 -2.32 1.98
C ASN A 192 25.37 -3.79 1.61
N VAL A 193 24.11 -4.22 1.37
CA VAL A 193 23.87 -5.54 0.81
C VAL A 193 24.43 -5.63 -0.59
N GLN A 194 25.26 -6.65 -0.83
CA GLN A 194 25.62 -7.00 -2.19
C GLN A 194 24.42 -7.66 -2.87
N HIS A 195 24.00 -7.15 -3.99
CA HIS A 195 22.83 -7.64 -4.73
C HIS A 195 23.01 -7.47 -6.22
N ASP A 196 22.32 -8.32 -6.97
CA ASP A 196 22.28 -8.23 -8.43
C ASP A 196 21.30 -7.15 -8.89
N ILE A 197 21.57 -6.60 -10.07
CA ILE A 197 20.63 -5.71 -10.77
C ILE A 197 20.13 -6.43 -12.00
N ASP A 198 18.82 -6.63 -12.09
CA ASP A 198 18.18 -7.29 -13.22
C ASP A 198 16.95 -6.51 -13.70
N ASP A 199 17.18 -5.63 -14.68
CA ASP A 199 16.09 -4.86 -15.31
C ASP A 199 15.33 -5.67 -16.37
N GLU A 200 15.87 -6.75 -16.89
CA GLU A 200 15.17 -7.58 -17.89
C GLU A 200 13.98 -8.28 -17.26
N ILE A 201 14.16 -8.82 -16.05
CA ILE A 201 13.08 -9.47 -15.30
C ILE A 201 12.22 -8.45 -14.56
N LEU A 202 12.84 -7.53 -13.81
CA LEU A 202 12.10 -6.66 -12.87
C LEU A 202 11.49 -5.42 -13.54
N ARG A 203 11.95 -5.09 -14.75
CA ARG A 203 11.42 -3.97 -15.55
C ARG A 203 11.03 -4.39 -16.97
N PHE A 204 10.57 -5.62 -17.12
CA PHE A 204 10.16 -6.17 -18.44
C PHE A 204 9.20 -5.23 -19.19
N HIS A 205 8.33 -4.50 -18.47
CA HIS A 205 7.40 -3.54 -19.02
C HIS A 205 8.06 -2.36 -19.76
N THR A 206 9.36 -2.09 -19.51
CA THR A 206 10.14 -1.09 -20.26
C THR A 206 11.11 -1.70 -21.25
N LYS A 207 11.30 -3.02 -21.24
CA LYS A 207 12.28 -3.75 -22.04
C LYS A 207 11.65 -4.67 -23.07
N CYS A 208 10.56 -5.32 -22.74
CA CYS A 208 9.90 -6.27 -23.63
C CYS A 208 9.20 -5.54 -24.78
N LYS A 209 9.79 -5.62 -25.98
CA LYS A 209 9.24 -5.02 -27.21
C LYS A 209 7.79 -5.44 -27.46
N ARG A 210 7.51 -6.75 -27.33
CA ARG A 210 6.16 -7.29 -27.51
C ARG A 210 5.15 -6.67 -26.54
N PHE A 211 5.52 -6.50 -25.26
CA PHE A 211 4.65 -5.84 -24.27
C PHE A 211 4.41 -4.38 -24.63
N LEU A 212 5.48 -3.64 -24.99
CA LEU A 212 5.39 -2.23 -25.36
C LEU A 212 4.47 -2.03 -26.58
N GLU A 213 4.60 -2.85 -27.60
CA GLU A 213 3.82 -2.76 -28.83
C GLU A 213 2.36 -3.24 -28.65
N SER A 214 2.18 -4.39 -27.97
CA SER A 214 0.87 -5.03 -27.87
C SER A 214 0.02 -4.51 -26.73
N VAL A 215 0.60 -3.94 -25.69
CA VAL A 215 -0.11 -3.50 -24.48
C VAL A 215 0.05 -2.01 -24.25
N GLU A 216 1.27 -1.55 -23.94
CA GLU A 216 1.53 -0.19 -23.48
C GLU A 216 1.15 0.87 -24.53
N ASN A 217 1.61 0.68 -25.77
CA ASN A 217 1.35 1.59 -26.90
C ASN A 217 0.10 1.22 -27.72
N ASN A 218 -0.64 0.20 -27.31
CA ASN A 218 -1.81 -0.24 -28.07
C ASN A 218 -3.02 0.66 -27.81
N LYS A 219 -3.41 1.42 -28.82
CA LYS A 219 -4.54 2.35 -28.75
C LYS A 219 -5.89 1.66 -28.42
N THR A 220 -6.01 0.37 -28.73
CA THR A 220 -7.23 -0.41 -28.44
C THR A 220 -7.41 -0.59 -26.94
N HIS A 221 -6.34 -0.83 -26.18
CA HIS A 221 -6.39 -0.96 -24.72
C HIS A 221 -6.83 0.34 -24.06
N LEU A 222 -6.48 1.49 -24.63
CA LEU A 222 -6.92 2.80 -24.16
C LEU A 222 -8.42 3.06 -24.41
N LYS A 223 -9.09 2.25 -25.25
CA LYS A 223 -10.52 2.39 -25.53
C LYS A 223 -11.35 2.06 -24.28
N GLU A 224 -11.08 0.97 -23.58
CA GLU A 224 -11.80 0.60 -22.35
C GLU A 224 -11.55 1.61 -21.22
N TYR A 225 -10.34 2.10 -21.08
CA TYR A 225 -10.02 3.18 -20.15
C TYR A 225 -10.81 4.47 -20.46
N ARG A 226 -10.91 4.87 -21.74
CA ARG A 226 -11.70 6.05 -22.14
C ARG A 226 -13.20 5.82 -21.90
N LYS A 227 -13.69 4.61 -22.20
CA LYS A 227 -15.07 4.21 -21.94
C LYS A 227 -15.38 4.33 -20.44
N PHE A 228 -14.55 3.73 -19.57
CA PHE A 228 -14.71 3.84 -18.12
C PHE A 228 -14.80 5.29 -17.64
N LYS A 229 -13.96 6.17 -18.17
CA LYS A 229 -13.99 7.61 -17.83
C LYS A 229 -15.29 8.31 -18.22
N SER A 230 -15.95 7.87 -19.27
CA SER A 230 -17.21 8.44 -19.77
C SER A 230 -18.45 7.77 -19.15
N GLU A 231 -18.29 6.71 -18.38
CA GLU A 231 -19.41 6.04 -17.71
C GLU A 231 -20.05 6.94 -16.64
N SER A 232 -21.37 6.79 -16.48
CA SER A 232 -22.16 7.65 -15.60
C SER A 232 -21.64 7.70 -14.16
N HIS A 233 -21.18 6.57 -13.61
CA HIS A 233 -20.64 6.55 -12.24
C HIS A 233 -19.35 7.38 -12.09
N ALA A 234 -18.46 7.36 -13.07
CA ALA A 234 -17.23 8.15 -13.03
C ALA A 234 -17.52 9.65 -13.20
N VAL A 235 -18.42 9.98 -14.10
CA VAL A 235 -18.89 11.36 -14.35
C VAL A 235 -19.62 11.91 -13.12
N ASN A 236 -20.55 11.13 -12.55
CA ASN A 236 -21.32 11.52 -11.37
C ASN A 236 -20.41 11.71 -10.12
N LEU A 237 -19.39 10.87 -9.96
CA LEU A 237 -18.42 11.06 -8.89
C LEU A 237 -17.65 12.38 -9.04
N ALA A 238 -17.19 12.69 -10.25
CA ALA A 238 -16.50 13.95 -10.52
C ALA A 238 -17.42 15.16 -10.26
N ALA A 239 -18.68 15.09 -10.69
CA ALA A 239 -19.67 16.11 -10.43
C ALA A 239 -19.99 16.28 -8.92
N ALA A 240 -20.08 15.16 -8.18
CA ALA A 240 -20.30 15.21 -6.72
C ALA A 240 -19.12 15.86 -6.00
N VAL A 241 -17.88 15.59 -6.43
CA VAL A 241 -16.68 16.26 -5.90
C VAL A 241 -16.71 17.75 -6.22
N ALA A 242 -17.00 18.14 -7.46
CA ALA A 242 -17.11 19.55 -7.87
C ALA A 242 -18.16 20.30 -7.04
N LYS A 243 -19.33 19.72 -6.85
CA LYS A 243 -20.41 20.26 -6.03
C LYS A 243 -19.99 20.44 -4.57
N ARG A 244 -19.31 19.44 -4.01
CA ARG A 244 -18.84 19.49 -2.61
C ARG A 244 -17.77 20.56 -2.39
N LEU A 245 -16.96 20.83 -3.40
CA LEU A 245 -15.94 21.88 -3.40
C LEU A 245 -16.47 23.25 -3.83
N GLU A 246 -17.75 23.36 -4.22
CA GLU A 246 -18.37 24.58 -4.76
C GLU A 246 -17.64 25.17 -5.98
N VAL A 247 -17.09 24.27 -6.83
CA VAL A 247 -16.29 24.62 -8.00
C VAL A 247 -16.94 24.10 -9.29
N ASN A 248 -18.21 24.45 -9.48
CA ASN A 248 -19.04 23.89 -10.56
C ASN A 248 -18.48 24.14 -11.96
N ASP A 249 -17.75 25.23 -12.17
CA ASP A 249 -17.13 25.59 -13.45
C ASP A 249 -15.76 24.93 -13.67
N LEU A 250 -15.21 24.27 -12.62
CA LEU A 250 -13.97 23.53 -12.75
C LEU A 250 -14.27 22.17 -13.38
N ASN A 251 -13.79 21.95 -14.59
CA ASN A 251 -13.88 20.65 -15.23
C ASN A 251 -12.98 19.65 -14.46
N ILE A 252 -13.54 19.10 -13.38
CA ILE A 252 -12.91 18.03 -12.62
C ILE A 252 -13.09 16.76 -13.46
N THR A 253 -12.14 16.54 -14.33
CA THR A 253 -12.08 15.28 -15.07
C THR A 253 -11.54 14.19 -14.13
N THR A 254 -12.01 12.97 -14.32
CA THR A 254 -11.44 11.75 -13.72
C THR A 254 -10.01 11.57 -14.25
N GLY A 255 -9.12 12.43 -13.82
CA GLY A 255 -7.69 12.38 -14.14
C GLY A 255 -7.01 11.27 -13.35
N ILE A 256 -7.26 10.02 -13.76
CA ILE A 256 -6.49 8.86 -13.32
C ILE A 256 -5.41 8.60 -14.36
#